data_a492ef9f048675d3e7e1cb0d5454783c
#
_entry.id   a492ef9f048675d3e7e1cb0d5454783c
#
_cell.length_a   1.000
_cell.length_b   1.000
_cell.length_c   1.000
_cell.angle_alpha   90.00
_cell.angle_beta   90.00
_cell.angle_gamma   90.00
#
_symmetry.space_group_name_H-M   'P 1'
#
loop_
_entity.id
_entity.type
_entity.pdbx_description
1 polymer ?
#
loop_
_entity_poly.entity_id
_entity_poly.type
_entity_poly.pdbx_seq_one_letter_code
_entity_poly.pdbx_strand_id
1 'polypeptide(L)'
;MVQTAPRTLQAQSLPIPEIDEDSALMRVEACGICGSDYEQYEGVLRAPIPAVPGHEPLGIIEAIGDRAAQRWGVDVGDRVAVETMLSCRFCSSCLGGNYHLCDDRRIYSYIPLSDEPGLWGAYAEYMFIHGNSIVHKMDKSLPAEIAVMFNPLGAGYRWAVEVPRTGPGDTVVILGPGQRGLASVLACKDAGAGTVIVTGLAADAKKMEVARAFGADYTIDVKNENAKQRIREITNGRGADIVVDVTSYAV
;
A
#
# COMPACT_ATOMS: atom_id res chain seq x y z
N MET A 1 -7.10 -3.84 -17.64
CA MET A 1 -5.99 -4.74 -18.03
C MET A 1 -6.20 -6.08 -17.32
N VAL A 2 -6.02 -7.21 -18.01
CA VAL A 2 -6.09 -8.56 -17.42
C VAL A 2 -4.73 -9.20 -17.54
N GLN A 3 -4.21 -9.73 -16.44
CA GLN A 3 -3.03 -10.59 -16.46
C GLN A 3 -3.45 -12.02 -16.81
N THR A 4 -3.00 -12.51 -17.96
CA THR A 4 -3.38 -13.83 -18.49
C THR A 4 -2.28 -14.88 -18.35
N ALA A 5 -1.05 -14.44 -18.16
CA ALA A 5 0.13 -15.26 -17.88
C ALA A 5 1.21 -14.40 -17.21
N PRO A 6 2.26 -14.99 -16.63
CA PRO A 6 3.44 -14.22 -16.22
C PRO A 6 3.95 -13.35 -17.37
N ARG A 7 4.27 -12.10 -17.09
CA ARG A 7 4.73 -11.07 -18.04
C ARG A 7 3.76 -10.76 -19.18
N THR A 8 2.47 -11.08 -19.00
CA THR A 8 1.47 -10.87 -20.04
C THR A 8 0.25 -10.13 -19.48
N LEU A 9 0.12 -8.86 -19.85
CA LEU A 9 -1.04 -8.02 -19.59
C LEU A 9 -1.76 -7.75 -20.91
N GLN A 10 -3.09 -7.93 -20.94
CA GLN A 10 -3.92 -7.71 -22.10
C GLN A 10 -5.05 -6.74 -21.78
N ALA A 11 -5.30 -5.80 -22.67
CA ALA A 11 -6.53 -5.00 -22.62
C ALA A 11 -7.71 -5.91 -23.01
N GLN A 12 -8.70 -6.00 -22.12
CA GLN A 12 -9.92 -6.77 -22.35
C GLN A 12 -11.13 -5.95 -21.95
N SER A 13 -12.23 -6.09 -22.67
CA SER A 13 -13.54 -5.56 -22.27
C SER A 13 -14.20 -6.60 -21.36
N LEU A 14 -14.56 -6.18 -20.17
CA LEU A 14 -15.27 -6.99 -19.18
C LEU A 14 -16.65 -6.38 -18.93
N PRO A 15 -17.66 -7.19 -18.60
CA PRO A 15 -18.98 -6.66 -18.26
C PRO A 15 -18.89 -5.82 -16.99
N ILE A 16 -19.67 -4.74 -16.94
CA ILE A 16 -19.89 -4.00 -15.68
C ILE A 16 -20.80 -4.85 -14.80
N PRO A 17 -20.38 -5.19 -13.57
CA PRO A 17 -21.19 -6.01 -12.67
C PRO A 17 -22.44 -5.27 -12.19
N GLU A 18 -23.50 -6.00 -11.95
CA GLU A 18 -24.60 -5.53 -11.14
C GLU A 18 -24.13 -5.43 -9.68
N ILE A 19 -24.56 -4.39 -8.99
CA ILE A 19 -24.30 -4.20 -7.58
C ILE A 19 -25.57 -4.51 -6.77
N ASP A 20 -25.36 -5.04 -5.59
CA ASP A 20 -26.41 -5.28 -4.62
C ASP A 20 -26.45 -4.17 -3.53
N GLU A 21 -27.30 -4.34 -2.55
CA GLU A 21 -27.48 -3.40 -1.44
C GLU A 21 -26.18 -3.18 -0.60
N ASP A 22 -25.26 -4.14 -0.61
CA ASP A 22 -24.06 -4.15 0.24
C ASP A 22 -22.78 -3.75 -0.50
N SER A 23 -22.82 -3.60 -1.82
CA SER A 23 -21.66 -3.41 -2.69
C SER A 23 -21.68 -2.06 -3.41
N ALA A 24 -20.61 -1.76 -4.12
CA ALA A 24 -20.51 -0.56 -4.96
C ALA A 24 -19.69 -0.82 -6.22
N LEU A 25 -19.86 0.06 -7.19
CA LEU A 25 -19.01 0.21 -8.37
C LEU A 25 -18.24 1.52 -8.25
N MET A 26 -16.93 1.45 -8.35
CA MET A 26 -16.05 2.62 -8.36
C MET A 26 -15.49 2.83 -9.76
N ARG A 27 -15.61 4.03 -10.29
CA ARG A 27 -14.85 4.48 -11.45
C ARG A 27 -13.46 4.87 -10.98
N VAL A 28 -12.45 4.12 -11.45
CA VAL A 28 -11.06 4.31 -11.02
C VAL A 28 -10.52 5.64 -11.53
N GLU A 29 -9.94 6.42 -10.65
CA GLU A 29 -9.28 7.69 -10.95
C GLU A 29 -7.76 7.53 -10.99
N ALA A 30 -7.23 6.75 -10.06
CA ALA A 30 -5.81 6.38 -10.00
C ALA A 30 -5.64 5.03 -9.28
N CYS A 31 -4.56 4.35 -9.59
CA CYS A 31 -4.12 3.18 -8.84
C CYS A 31 -2.60 3.25 -8.64
N GLY A 32 -2.15 3.09 -7.40
CA GLY A 32 -0.72 3.00 -7.10
C GLY A 32 -0.09 1.74 -7.69
N ILE A 33 1.20 1.80 -7.97
CA ILE A 33 2.00 0.64 -8.41
C ILE A 33 2.96 0.28 -7.28
N CYS A 34 2.79 -0.92 -6.74
CA CYS A 34 3.60 -1.48 -5.66
C CYS A 34 4.67 -2.44 -6.21
N GLY A 35 5.69 -2.75 -5.39
CA GLY A 35 6.67 -3.79 -5.74
C GLY A 35 6.02 -5.15 -5.96
N SER A 36 4.95 -5.47 -5.21
CA SER A 36 4.20 -6.71 -5.38
C SER A 36 3.43 -6.81 -6.71
N ASP A 37 3.06 -5.70 -7.35
CA ASP A 37 2.49 -5.73 -8.70
C ASP A 37 3.55 -6.19 -9.72
N TYR A 38 4.80 -5.76 -9.55
CA TYR A 38 5.90 -6.24 -10.37
C TYR A 38 6.18 -7.73 -10.14
N GLU A 39 6.18 -8.17 -8.88
CA GLU A 39 6.37 -9.59 -8.52
C GLU A 39 5.22 -10.47 -9.05
N GLN A 40 3.98 -9.96 -9.03
CA GLN A 40 2.82 -10.60 -9.64
C GLN A 40 3.00 -10.68 -11.16
N TYR A 41 3.37 -9.59 -11.80
CA TYR A 41 3.61 -9.54 -13.25
C TYR A 41 4.69 -10.55 -13.68
N GLU A 42 5.79 -10.62 -12.94
CA GLU A 42 6.89 -11.57 -13.21
C GLU A 42 6.50 -13.04 -12.92
N GLY A 43 5.41 -13.28 -12.17
CA GLY A 43 4.99 -14.62 -11.75
C GLY A 43 5.77 -15.15 -10.56
N VAL A 44 6.56 -14.31 -9.88
CA VAL A 44 7.24 -14.65 -8.62
C VAL A 44 6.23 -14.77 -7.49
N LEU A 45 5.34 -13.80 -7.39
CA LEU A 45 4.20 -13.87 -6.49
C LEU A 45 3.10 -14.71 -7.16
N ARG A 46 2.75 -15.83 -6.52
CA ARG A 46 1.73 -16.76 -7.03
C ARG A 46 0.32 -16.19 -6.83
N ALA A 47 -0.10 -15.34 -7.75
CA ALA A 47 -1.49 -14.88 -7.83
C ALA A 47 -2.28 -15.80 -8.78
N PRO A 48 -3.59 -16.01 -8.56
CA PRO A 48 -4.46 -16.64 -9.54
C PRO A 48 -4.45 -15.88 -10.86
N ILE A 49 -4.41 -16.59 -11.97
CA ILE A 49 -4.47 -16.03 -13.34
C ILE A 49 -5.57 -16.79 -14.11
N PRO A 50 -6.41 -16.12 -14.90
CA PRO A 50 -6.43 -14.68 -15.18
C PRO A 50 -7.01 -13.84 -14.02
N ALA A 51 -6.49 -12.62 -13.85
CA ALA A 51 -6.97 -11.66 -12.85
C ALA A 51 -6.82 -10.21 -13.35
N VAL A 52 -7.58 -9.28 -12.78
CA VAL A 52 -7.37 -7.84 -12.97
C VAL A 52 -6.43 -7.35 -11.86
N PRO A 53 -5.22 -6.89 -12.18
CA PRO A 53 -4.29 -6.38 -11.17
C PRO A 53 -4.68 -5.01 -10.61
N GLY A 54 -3.86 -4.49 -9.67
CA GLY A 54 -4.02 -3.18 -9.05
C GLY A 54 -4.76 -3.24 -7.71
N HIS A 55 -4.04 -3.01 -6.62
CA HIS A 55 -4.54 -3.16 -5.25
C HIS A 55 -4.36 -1.91 -4.38
N GLU A 56 -3.96 -0.79 -4.95
CA GLU A 56 -3.89 0.53 -4.29
C GLU A 56 -4.87 1.50 -4.98
N PRO A 57 -6.19 1.23 -4.92
CA PRO A 57 -7.19 1.92 -5.73
C PRO A 57 -7.66 3.23 -5.12
N LEU A 58 -7.83 4.23 -5.97
CA LEU A 58 -8.52 5.49 -5.69
C LEU A 58 -9.53 5.74 -6.81
N GLY A 59 -10.73 6.19 -6.48
CA GLY A 59 -11.72 6.51 -7.51
C GLY A 59 -12.95 7.21 -6.97
N ILE A 60 -13.93 7.33 -7.84
CA ILE A 60 -15.22 7.96 -7.58
C ILE A 60 -16.30 6.89 -7.53
N ILE A 61 -17.16 6.91 -6.52
CA ILE A 61 -18.33 6.03 -6.45
C ILE A 61 -19.25 6.34 -7.63
N GLU A 62 -19.44 5.37 -8.50
CA GLU A 62 -20.32 5.46 -9.68
C GLU A 62 -21.73 4.95 -9.36
N ALA A 63 -21.81 3.85 -8.60
CA ALA A 63 -23.04 3.28 -8.10
C ALA A 63 -22.79 2.62 -6.75
N ILE A 64 -23.79 2.61 -5.85
CA ILE A 64 -23.67 2.07 -4.50
C ILE A 64 -25.04 1.62 -3.99
N GLY A 65 -25.07 0.49 -3.28
CA GLY A 65 -26.26 0.03 -2.58
C GLY A 65 -26.50 0.79 -1.27
N ASP A 66 -27.74 0.89 -0.84
CA ASP A 66 -28.13 1.71 0.32
C ASP A 66 -27.43 1.27 1.62
N ARG A 67 -27.28 -0.04 1.84
CA ARG A 67 -26.59 -0.55 3.03
C ARG A 67 -25.08 -0.27 2.99
N ALA A 68 -24.48 -0.34 1.82
CA ALA A 68 -23.08 0.02 1.63
C ALA A 68 -22.84 1.52 1.87
N ALA A 69 -23.70 2.39 1.32
CA ALA A 69 -23.65 3.83 1.51
C ALA A 69 -23.73 4.21 3.00
N GLN A 70 -24.69 3.63 3.72
CA GLN A 70 -24.82 3.86 5.16
C GLN A 70 -23.60 3.35 5.94
N ARG A 71 -23.08 2.16 5.60
CA ARG A 71 -21.93 1.54 6.28
C ARG A 71 -20.66 2.34 6.14
N TRP A 72 -20.40 2.85 4.94
CA TRP A 72 -19.16 3.56 4.62
C TRP A 72 -19.27 5.09 4.77
N GLY A 73 -20.49 5.62 4.92
CA GLY A 73 -20.72 7.07 5.00
C GLY A 73 -20.35 7.81 3.72
N VAL A 74 -20.62 7.19 2.56
CA VAL A 74 -20.31 7.72 1.23
C VAL A 74 -21.49 7.59 0.31
N ASP A 75 -21.57 8.47 -0.69
CA ASP A 75 -22.60 8.52 -1.71
C ASP A 75 -22.01 8.48 -3.12
N VAL A 76 -22.89 8.30 -4.13
CA VAL A 76 -22.52 8.45 -5.54
C VAL A 76 -21.83 9.80 -5.75
N GLY A 77 -20.74 9.78 -6.46
CA GLY A 77 -19.89 10.94 -6.72
C GLY A 77 -18.81 11.18 -5.67
N ASP A 78 -18.83 10.57 -4.49
CA ASP A 78 -17.75 10.70 -3.52
C ASP A 78 -16.46 10.05 -4.01
N ARG A 79 -15.31 10.69 -3.71
CA ARG A 79 -14.00 10.07 -3.91
C ARG A 79 -13.70 9.15 -2.75
N VAL A 80 -13.23 7.96 -3.06
CA VAL A 80 -12.88 6.96 -2.07
C VAL A 80 -11.54 6.29 -2.37
N ALA A 81 -10.85 5.91 -1.31
CA ALA A 81 -9.77 4.94 -1.31
C ALA A 81 -10.29 3.63 -0.73
N VAL A 82 -9.87 2.50 -1.29
CA VAL A 82 -10.31 1.17 -0.85
C VAL A 82 -9.11 0.38 -0.36
N GLU A 83 -9.20 -0.19 0.85
CA GLU A 83 -8.14 -1.03 1.35
C GLU A 83 -7.98 -2.32 0.54
N THR A 84 -6.75 -2.75 0.43
CA THR A 84 -6.34 -3.92 -0.35
C THR A 84 -7.02 -5.21 0.10
N MET A 85 -7.31 -5.34 1.39
CA MET A 85 -7.73 -6.61 2.01
C MET A 85 -9.22 -6.70 2.22
N LEU A 86 -9.80 -7.82 1.77
CA LEU A 86 -11.15 -8.24 2.11
C LEU A 86 -11.08 -9.27 3.24
N SER A 87 -11.61 -8.94 4.39
CA SER A 87 -11.66 -9.80 5.57
C SER A 87 -13.09 -10.29 5.82
N CYS A 88 -13.24 -11.41 6.53
CA CYS A 88 -14.56 -11.95 6.85
C CYS A 88 -15.36 -11.07 7.85
N ARG A 89 -14.70 -10.21 8.61
CA ARG A 89 -15.26 -9.30 9.62
C ARG A 89 -15.75 -9.94 10.94
N PHE A 90 -15.75 -11.26 11.08
CA PHE A 90 -16.33 -11.95 12.25
C PHE A 90 -15.40 -12.96 12.94
N CYS A 91 -14.26 -13.36 12.36
CA CYS A 91 -13.30 -14.22 13.03
C CYS A 91 -12.59 -13.47 14.18
N SER A 92 -11.91 -14.21 15.07
CA SER A 92 -11.24 -13.64 16.24
C SER A 92 -10.22 -12.55 15.87
N SER A 93 -9.47 -12.75 14.79
CA SER A 93 -8.52 -11.75 14.28
C SER A 93 -9.24 -10.48 13.84
N CYS A 94 -10.34 -10.59 13.10
CA CYS A 94 -11.13 -9.44 12.66
C CYS A 94 -11.75 -8.68 13.85
N LEU A 95 -12.38 -9.39 14.78
CA LEU A 95 -12.99 -8.79 15.96
C LEU A 95 -11.95 -8.16 16.90
N GLY A 96 -10.74 -8.69 16.91
CA GLY A 96 -9.61 -8.14 17.65
C GLY A 96 -8.89 -6.96 16.95
N GLY A 97 -9.41 -6.45 15.81
CA GLY A 97 -8.82 -5.35 15.07
C GLY A 97 -7.63 -5.74 14.17
N ASN A 98 -7.30 -7.04 14.12
CA ASN A 98 -6.21 -7.57 13.30
C ASN A 98 -6.74 -8.22 12.01
N TYR A 99 -7.64 -7.55 11.30
CA TYR A 99 -8.30 -8.07 10.09
C TYR A 99 -7.32 -8.49 8.98
N HIS A 100 -6.12 -7.93 8.96
CA HIS A 100 -5.03 -8.34 8.06
C HIS A 100 -4.52 -9.76 8.34
N LEU A 101 -4.83 -10.35 9.50
CA LEU A 101 -4.57 -11.73 9.87
C LEU A 101 -5.81 -12.63 9.75
N CYS A 102 -6.85 -12.19 9.05
CA CYS A 102 -8.05 -12.97 8.81
C CYS A 102 -7.73 -14.27 8.08
N ASP A 103 -8.25 -15.41 8.58
CA ASP A 103 -8.02 -16.73 7.97
C ASP A 103 -8.67 -16.85 6.58
N ASP A 104 -9.81 -16.17 6.39
CA ASP A 104 -10.55 -16.09 5.11
C ASP A 104 -10.26 -14.77 4.39
N ARG A 105 -9.00 -14.37 4.39
CA ARG A 105 -8.57 -13.12 3.74
C ARG A 105 -8.47 -13.28 2.24
N ARG A 106 -9.18 -12.42 1.50
CA ARG A 106 -8.97 -12.21 0.07
C ARG A 106 -8.26 -10.87 -0.15
N ILE A 107 -7.64 -10.70 -1.29
CA ILE A 107 -6.86 -9.49 -1.60
C ILE A 107 -7.26 -9.04 -3.00
N TYR A 108 -7.68 -7.79 -3.14
CA TYR A 108 -7.89 -7.17 -4.45
C TYR A 108 -6.63 -7.36 -5.30
N SER A 109 -6.76 -7.50 -6.62
CA SER A 109 -5.68 -7.88 -7.53
C SER A 109 -5.34 -9.38 -7.57
N TYR A 110 -5.61 -10.14 -6.48
CA TYR A 110 -5.30 -11.58 -6.37
C TYR A 110 -6.56 -12.46 -6.34
N ILE A 111 -7.69 -11.90 -6.75
CA ILE A 111 -8.94 -12.65 -6.90
C ILE A 111 -9.06 -13.01 -8.38
N PRO A 112 -9.27 -14.30 -8.73
CA PRO A 112 -9.33 -14.72 -10.12
C PRO A 112 -10.54 -14.08 -10.84
N LEU A 113 -10.39 -13.85 -12.13
CA LEU A 113 -11.44 -13.28 -12.96
C LEU A 113 -12.69 -14.19 -13.05
N SER A 114 -12.53 -15.49 -12.79
CA SER A 114 -13.64 -16.45 -12.73
C SER A 114 -14.54 -16.29 -11.51
N ASP A 115 -14.08 -15.59 -10.48
CA ASP A 115 -14.89 -15.30 -9.30
C ASP A 115 -15.81 -14.12 -9.60
N GLU A 116 -17.12 -14.40 -9.55
CA GLU A 116 -18.11 -13.32 -9.76
C GLU A 116 -18.00 -12.25 -8.64
N PRO A 117 -18.26 -10.99 -8.97
CA PRO A 117 -18.71 -10.48 -10.27
C PRO A 117 -17.55 -10.03 -11.22
N GLY A 118 -16.32 -10.39 -10.96
CA GLY A 118 -15.16 -9.91 -11.69
C GLY A 118 -14.73 -8.50 -11.23
N LEU A 119 -13.91 -7.80 -12.00
CA LEU A 119 -13.39 -6.44 -11.71
C LEU A 119 -12.76 -6.28 -10.31
N TRP A 120 -11.99 -7.28 -9.86
CA TRP A 120 -11.37 -7.37 -8.55
C TRP A 120 -10.03 -6.62 -8.43
N GLY A 121 -9.76 -5.69 -9.34
CA GLY A 121 -8.54 -4.89 -9.33
C GLY A 121 -8.69 -3.59 -10.08
N ALA A 122 -7.84 -2.63 -9.78
CA ALA A 122 -7.98 -1.25 -10.23
C ALA A 122 -7.14 -0.89 -11.48
N TYR A 123 -6.47 -1.86 -12.12
CA TYR A 123 -5.92 -1.60 -13.46
C TYR A 123 -7.03 -1.74 -14.52
N ALA A 124 -8.16 -1.12 -14.23
CA ALA A 124 -9.39 -1.09 -15.02
C ALA A 124 -10.04 0.29 -14.91
N GLU A 125 -11.00 0.57 -15.79
CA GLU A 125 -11.80 1.82 -15.72
C GLU A 125 -12.76 1.79 -14.53
N TYR A 126 -13.24 0.58 -14.18
CA TYR A 126 -14.13 0.34 -13.05
C TYR A 126 -13.64 -0.80 -12.18
N MET A 127 -13.90 -0.70 -10.88
CA MET A 127 -13.59 -1.71 -9.88
C MET A 127 -14.83 -2.00 -9.03
N PHE A 128 -15.10 -3.29 -8.80
CA PHE A 128 -16.14 -3.72 -7.88
C PHE A 128 -15.66 -3.57 -6.43
N ILE A 129 -16.50 -2.98 -5.58
CA ILE A 129 -16.23 -2.85 -4.14
C ILE A 129 -17.18 -3.80 -3.39
N HIS A 130 -16.63 -4.85 -2.83
CA HIS A 130 -17.36 -5.86 -2.06
C HIS A 130 -17.81 -5.31 -0.70
N GLY A 131 -18.94 -5.79 -0.17
CA GLY A 131 -19.52 -5.33 1.09
C GLY A 131 -18.61 -5.43 2.32
N ASN A 132 -17.62 -6.31 2.30
CA ASN A 132 -16.62 -6.43 3.37
C ASN A 132 -15.42 -5.49 3.21
N SER A 133 -15.39 -4.64 2.21
CA SER A 133 -14.31 -3.67 2.01
C SER A 133 -14.25 -2.64 3.12
N ILE A 134 -13.06 -2.14 3.37
CA ILE A 134 -12.84 -0.92 4.15
C ILE A 134 -12.65 0.22 3.14
N VAL A 135 -13.54 1.20 3.24
CA VAL A 135 -13.63 2.32 2.31
C VAL A 135 -13.40 3.61 3.09
N HIS A 136 -12.50 4.44 2.59
CA HIS A 136 -12.19 5.73 3.18
C HIS A 136 -12.62 6.85 2.23
N LYS A 137 -13.48 7.75 2.72
CA LYS A 137 -13.82 8.96 1.99
C LYS A 137 -12.61 9.88 1.90
N MET A 138 -12.30 10.31 0.68
CA MET A 138 -11.12 11.13 0.38
C MET A 138 -11.52 12.54 -0.03
N ASP A 139 -10.74 13.52 0.41
CA ASP A 139 -10.95 14.92 0.01
C ASP A 139 -10.72 15.09 -1.51
N LYS A 140 -11.72 15.61 -2.19
CA LYS A 140 -11.67 15.87 -3.63
C LYS A 140 -10.76 17.04 -4.02
N SER A 141 -10.38 17.89 -3.06
CA SER A 141 -9.44 18.98 -3.30
C SER A 141 -7.99 18.49 -3.44
N LEU A 142 -7.67 17.30 -2.94
CA LEU A 142 -6.35 16.71 -3.14
C LEU A 142 -6.19 16.25 -4.60
N PRO A 143 -5.04 16.51 -5.24
CA PRO A 143 -4.70 15.86 -6.51
C PRO A 143 -4.78 14.33 -6.39
N ALA A 144 -5.25 13.63 -7.43
CA ALA A 144 -5.41 12.17 -7.40
C ALA A 144 -4.07 11.44 -7.14
N GLU A 145 -2.99 11.94 -7.70
CA GLU A 145 -1.62 11.44 -7.52
C GLU A 145 -1.11 11.58 -6.07
N ILE A 146 -1.68 12.48 -5.28
CA ILE A 146 -1.41 12.60 -3.84
C ILE A 146 -2.36 11.71 -3.06
N ALA A 147 -3.66 11.74 -3.38
CA ALA A 147 -4.67 10.97 -2.66
C ALA A 147 -4.42 9.45 -2.77
N VAL A 148 -3.90 8.96 -3.91
CA VAL A 148 -3.57 7.54 -4.11
C VAL A 148 -2.41 7.04 -3.24
N MET A 149 -1.64 7.96 -2.62
CA MET A 149 -0.56 7.61 -1.69
C MET A 149 -1.07 7.10 -0.32
N PHE A 150 -2.39 7.01 -0.11
CA PHE A 150 -2.97 6.54 1.14
C PHE A 150 -2.41 5.19 1.60
N ASN A 151 -2.24 4.25 0.67
CA ASN A 151 -1.78 2.89 0.99
C ASN A 151 -0.30 2.87 1.42
N PRO A 152 0.68 3.40 0.65
CA PRO A 152 2.06 3.43 1.11
C PRO A 152 2.25 4.26 2.38
N LEU A 153 1.52 5.37 2.56
CA LEU A 153 1.61 6.20 3.77
C LEU A 153 1.07 5.45 4.99
N GLY A 154 -0.10 4.81 4.89
CA GLY A 154 -0.67 3.99 5.96
C GLY A 154 0.24 2.83 6.35
N ALA A 155 0.85 2.14 5.37
CA ALA A 155 1.81 1.09 5.64
C ALA A 155 3.11 1.61 6.29
N GLY A 156 3.62 2.75 5.81
CA GLY A 156 4.79 3.40 6.41
C GLY A 156 4.55 3.75 7.87
N TYR A 157 3.40 4.33 8.18
CA TYR A 157 3.01 4.65 9.54
C TYR A 157 2.89 3.40 10.42
N ARG A 158 2.17 2.38 9.93
CA ARG A 158 2.00 1.12 10.67
C ARG A 158 3.32 0.44 10.99
N TRP A 159 4.20 0.31 10.01
CA TRP A 159 5.44 -0.47 10.15
C TRP A 159 6.56 0.30 10.83
N ALA A 160 6.65 1.60 10.61
CA ALA A 160 7.73 2.40 11.14
C ALA A 160 7.39 3.15 12.44
N VAL A 161 6.10 3.27 12.78
CA VAL A 161 5.67 4.01 13.98
C VAL A 161 4.87 3.14 14.93
N GLU A 162 3.73 2.60 14.51
CA GLU A 162 2.83 1.90 15.44
C GLU A 162 3.42 0.59 15.96
N VAL A 163 3.95 -0.27 15.07
CA VAL A 163 4.49 -1.58 15.46
C VAL A 163 5.70 -1.44 16.38
N PRO A 164 6.74 -0.65 16.02
CA PRO A 164 7.90 -0.45 16.87
C PRO A 164 7.67 0.57 17.99
N ARG A 165 6.55 1.32 17.96
CA ARG A 165 6.25 2.42 18.89
C ARG A 165 7.27 3.55 18.83
N THR A 166 7.66 3.93 17.61
CA THR A 166 8.58 5.04 17.38
C THR A 166 8.06 6.32 18.00
N GLY A 167 8.92 7.03 18.69
CA GLY A 167 8.58 8.26 19.38
C GLY A 167 9.71 9.29 19.40
N PRO A 168 9.52 10.39 20.17
CA PRO A 168 10.48 11.47 20.24
C PRO A 168 11.87 11.01 20.69
N GLY A 169 12.88 11.38 19.88
CA GLY A 169 14.29 11.12 20.19
C GLY A 169 14.82 9.79 19.67
N ASP A 170 13.97 8.87 19.20
CA ASP A 170 14.41 7.59 18.67
C ASP A 170 15.29 7.75 17.43
N THR A 171 16.27 6.84 17.30
CA THR A 171 17.06 6.66 16.08
C THR A 171 16.49 5.52 15.28
N VAL A 172 15.98 5.82 14.08
CA VAL A 172 15.36 4.86 13.18
C VAL A 172 16.22 4.64 11.94
N VAL A 173 16.51 3.37 11.63
CA VAL A 173 17.16 2.98 10.37
C VAL A 173 16.13 2.32 9.46
N ILE A 174 15.99 2.84 8.25
CA ILE A 174 15.08 2.34 7.22
C ILE A 174 15.92 1.70 6.11
N LEU A 175 15.73 0.40 5.90
CA LEU A 175 16.42 -0.35 4.86
C LEU A 175 15.60 -0.31 3.57
N GLY A 176 16.13 0.39 2.56
CA GLY A 176 15.53 0.55 1.24
C GLY A 176 14.77 1.87 1.05
N PRO A 177 15.13 2.66 0.02
CA PRO A 177 14.49 3.96 -0.28
C PRO A 177 13.34 3.83 -1.28
N GLY A 178 12.67 2.67 -1.30
CA GLY A 178 11.48 2.46 -2.12
C GLY A 178 10.26 3.25 -1.62
N GLN A 179 9.13 3.10 -2.27
CA GLN A 179 7.85 3.75 -1.91
C GLN A 179 7.56 3.62 -0.40
N ARG A 180 7.67 2.41 0.15
CA ARG A 180 7.42 2.13 1.58
C ARG A 180 8.47 2.77 2.48
N GLY A 181 9.74 2.77 2.06
CA GLY A 181 10.82 3.43 2.81
C GLY A 181 10.64 4.93 2.88
N LEU A 182 10.29 5.58 1.76
CA LEU A 182 10.01 7.01 1.72
C LEU A 182 8.79 7.37 2.58
N ALA A 183 7.73 6.57 2.55
CA ALA A 183 6.58 6.73 3.43
C ALA A 183 6.95 6.57 4.91
N SER A 184 7.84 5.61 5.23
CA SER A 184 8.36 5.41 6.59
C SER A 184 9.17 6.60 7.08
N VAL A 185 9.93 7.28 6.21
CA VAL A 185 10.64 8.52 6.57
C VAL A 185 9.67 9.59 7.04
N LEU A 186 8.61 9.85 6.24
CA LEU A 186 7.58 10.83 6.59
C LEU A 186 6.92 10.46 7.93
N ALA A 187 6.52 9.20 8.10
CA ALA A 187 5.88 8.72 9.32
C ALA A 187 6.78 8.88 10.56
N CYS A 188 8.06 8.51 10.47
CA CYS A 188 9.01 8.66 11.58
C CYS A 188 9.24 10.12 11.96
N LYS A 189 9.34 11.01 10.97
CA LYS A 189 9.51 12.46 11.25
C LYS A 189 8.25 13.05 11.87
N ASP A 190 7.07 12.66 11.43
CA ASP A 190 5.79 13.06 12.03
C ASP A 190 5.65 12.57 13.48
N ALA A 191 6.11 11.34 13.77
CA ALA A 191 6.15 10.78 15.11
C ALA A 191 7.23 11.40 16.04
N GLY A 192 8.08 12.29 15.52
CA GLY A 192 9.10 12.98 16.30
C GLY A 192 10.42 12.22 16.45
N ALA A 193 10.70 11.21 15.61
CA ALA A 193 11.99 10.53 15.63
C ALA A 193 13.16 11.54 15.57
N GLY A 194 14.14 11.37 16.45
CA GLY A 194 15.28 12.28 16.58
C GLY A 194 16.25 12.15 15.42
N THR A 195 16.48 10.91 14.95
CA THR A 195 17.39 10.63 13.84
C THR A 195 16.78 9.58 12.91
N VAL A 196 16.66 9.90 11.64
CA VAL A 196 16.18 8.97 10.58
C VAL A 196 17.30 8.73 9.57
N ILE A 197 17.72 7.48 9.44
CA ILE A 197 18.78 7.04 8.56
C ILE A 197 18.18 6.11 7.49
N VAL A 198 18.41 6.40 6.21
CA VAL A 198 17.93 5.56 5.11
C VAL A 198 19.11 4.89 4.41
N THR A 199 19.02 3.58 4.19
CA THR A 199 20.02 2.86 3.42
C THR A 199 19.52 2.56 2.00
N GLY A 200 20.44 2.48 1.04
CA GLY A 200 20.14 2.15 -0.35
C GLY A 200 21.39 1.85 -1.14
N LEU A 201 21.26 1.73 -2.43
CA LEU A 201 22.35 1.50 -3.37
C LEU A 201 22.66 2.78 -4.17
N ALA A 202 23.84 2.85 -4.79
CA ALA A 202 24.19 3.96 -5.71
C ALA A 202 23.13 4.16 -6.83
N ALA A 203 22.51 3.09 -7.30
CA ALA A 203 21.41 3.14 -8.25
C ALA A 203 20.16 3.86 -7.72
N ASP A 204 20.01 3.98 -6.41
CA ASP A 204 18.89 4.64 -5.75
C ASP A 204 19.16 6.12 -5.42
N ALA A 205 20.21 6.73 -5.97
CA ALA A 205 20.65 8.09 -5.63
C ALA A 205 19.49 9.10 -5.64
N LYS A 206 18.65 9.08 -6.68
CA LYS A 206 17.49 9.96 -6.79
C LYS A 206 16.45 9.73 -5.68
N LYS A 207 16.21 8.47 -5.30
CA LYS A 207 15.30 8.13 -4.18
C LYS A 207 15.89 8.57 -2.84
N MET A 208 17.22 8.48 -2.70
CA MET A 208 17.93 8.97 -1.50
C MET A 208 17.84 10.50 -1.36
N GLU A 209 17.84 11.24 -2.47
CA GLU A 209 17.57 12.69 -2.46
C GLU A 209 16.15 12.99 -1.99
N VAL A 210 15.16 12.23 -2.49
CA VAL A 210 13.77 12.34 -2.02
C VAL A 210 13.65 12.00 -0.53
N ALA A 211 14.35 10.96 -0.05
CA ALA A 211 14.36 10.62 1.36
C ALA A 211 14.87 11.80 2.23
N ARG A 212 15.94 12.48 1.80
CA ARG A 212 16.42 13.70 2.48
C ARG A 212 15.40 14.83 2.43
N ALA A 213 14.76 15.04 1.29
CA ALA A 213 13.71 16.05 1.14
C ALA A 213 12.51 15.77 2.07
N PHE A 214 12.24 14.49 2.36
CA PHE A 214 11.20 14.07 3.30
C PHE A 214 11.64 14.09 4.77
N GLY A 215 12.92 14.44 5.04
CA GLY A 215 13.42 14.64 6.39
C GLY A 215 14.37 13.56 6.90
N ALA A 216 14.84 12.65 6.06
CA ALA A 216 15.91 11.74 6.46
C ALA A 216 17.19 12.54 6.78
N ASP A 217 17.73 12.35 8.00
CA ASP A 217 18.91 13.07 8.46
C ASP A 217 20.18 12.54 7.79
N TYR A 218 20.20 11.24 7.48
CA TYR A 218 21.33 10.59 6.83
C TYR A 218 20.87 9.57 5.78
N THR A 219 21.71 9.40 4.76
CA THR A 219 21.56 8.32 3.77
C THR A 219 22.89 7.59 3.64
N ILE A 220 22.85 6.26 3.51
CA ILE A 220 24.01 5.38 3.45
C ILE A 220 23.94 4.53 2.18
N ASP A 221 24.97 4.58 1.34
CA ASP A 221 25.13 3.65 0.21
C ASP A 221 25.83 2.37 0.70
N VAL A 222 25.04 1.33 0.95
CA VAL A 222 25.54 0.07 1.54
C VAL A 222 26.51 -0.71 0.64
N LYS A 223 26.64 -0.33 -0.64
CA LYS A 223 27.63 -0.93 -1.53
C LYS A 223 29.02 -0.33 -1.32
N ASN A 224 29.07 0.94 -0.98
CA ASN A 224 30.31 1.71 -0.87
C ASN A 224 30.69 2.05 0.58
N GLU A 225 29.76 1.90 1.52
CA GLU A 225 29.93 2.21 2.93
C GLU A 225 29.61 0.99 3.80
N ASN A 226 30.32 0.81 4.90
CA ASN A 226 29.94 -0.13 5.93
C ASN A 226 28.79 0.46 6.78
N ALA A 227 27.57 0.08 6.46
CA ALA A 227 26.36 0.62 7.10
C ALA A 227 26.41 0.51 8.62
N LYS A 228 26.82 -0.64 9.19
CA LYS A 228 26.91 -0.87 10.64
C LYS A 228 27.90 0.08 11.31
N GLN A 229 29.06 0.28 10.70
CA GLN A 229 30.06 1.22 11.21
C GLN A 229 29.53 2.64 11.09
N ARG A 230 28.96 3.02 9.96
CA ARG A 230 28.45 4.37 9.72
C ARG A 230 27.31 4.74 10.67
N ILE A 231 26.39 3.81 10.95
CA ILE A 231 25.31 4.00 11.94
C ILE A 231 25.90 4.24 13.34
N ARG A 232 26.92 3.48 13.73
CA ARG A 232 27.58 3.67 15.04
C ARG A 232 28.28 5.03 15.14
N GLU A 233 28.93 5.49 14.08
CA GLU A 233 29.54 6.82 14.03
C GLU A 233 28.49 7.92 14.21
N ILE A 234 27.39 7.86 13.45
CA ILE A 234 26.27 8.81 13.54
C ILE A 234 25.66 8.86 14.94
N THR A 235 25.57 7.71 15.60
CA THR A 235 24.89 7.57 16.89
C THR A 235 25.83 7.58 18.10
N ASN A 236 27.10 7.95 17.92
CA ASN A 236 28.12 7.92 18.96
C ASN A 236 28.24 6.56 19.69
N GLY A 237 28.19 5.48 18.88
CA GLY A 237 28.34 4.10 19.35
C GLY A 237 27.05 3.42 19.82
N ARG A 238 25.94 4.14 20.03
CA ARG A 238 24.68 3.58 20.55
C ARG A 238 24.00 2.61 19.56
N GLY A 239 24.05 2.90 18.27
CA GLY A 239 23.31 2.18 17.25
C GLY A 239 21.89 2.75 17.06
N ALA A 240 21.02 1.98 16.41
CA ALA A 240 19.63 2.34 16.18
C ALA A 240 18.72 1.75 17.27
N ASP A 241 17.69 2.49 17.65
CA ASP A 241 16.62 2.00 18.52
C ASP A 241 15.66 1.10 17.72
N ILE A 242 15.44 1.46 16.45
CA ILE A 242 14.49 0.78 15.57
C ILE A 242 15.14 0.55 14.19
N VAL A 243 14.90 -0.63 13.62
CA VAL A 243 15.24 -0.95 12.22
C VAL A 243 13.97 -1.40 11.50
N VAL A 244 13.66 -0.74 10.40
CA VAL A 244 12.52 -1.05 9.54
C VAL A 244 13.05 -1.58 8.21
N ASP A 245 12.82 -2.86 7.92
CA ASP A 245 13.18 -3.46 6.63
C ASP A 245 11.99 -3.41 5.68
N VAL A 246 12.15 -2.66 4.59
CA VAL A 246 11.16 -2.51 3.52
C VAL A 246 11.78 -2.81 2.15
N THR A 247 12.82 -3.63 2.13
CA THR A 247 13.41 -4.13 0.90
C THR A 247 12.55 -5.23 0.27
N SER A 248 12.49 -5.28 -1.05
CA SER A 248 11.68 -6.27 -1.80
C SER A 248 12.35 -7.65 -1.88
N TYR A 249 13.64 -7.73 -1.64
CA TYR A 249 14.40 -8.99 -1.67
C TYR A 249 15.19 -9.13 -0.36
N ALA A 250 14.90 -10.21 0.38
CA ALA A 250 15.87 -10.74 1.32
C ALA A 250 17.03 -11.30 0.48
N VAL A 251 18.14 -10.59 0.50
CA VAL A 251 19.40 -11.06 -0.08
C VAL A 251 20.08 -12.00 0.90
#